data_13aeb0916c8d611f0323077f8cd5f6ca
#
_entry.id   13aeb0916c8d611f0323077f8cd5f6ca
#
_cell.length_a   1.000
_cell.length_b   1.000
_cell.length_c   1.000
_cell.angle_alpha   90.00
_cell.angle_beta   90.00
_cell.angle_gamma   90.00
#
_symmetry.space_group_name_H-M   'P 1'
#
loop_
_entity.id
_entity.type
_entity.pdbx_description
1 polymer ?
#
loop_
_entity_poly.entity_id
_entity_poly.type
_entity_poly.pdbx_seq_one_letter_code
_entity_poly.pdbx_strand_id
1 'polypeptide(L)'
;MSSVAPEKLSYEVERRAEHAARPGFRITELQISPKQKVPWHYHSNITDTFFVLQGELRIFLQQPKEEVRLAAGQTYAVPPRRPHLVTNPTQGSATFLVLQGLGQYDFVPLLDKDGAK
;
A
#
# COMPACT_ATOMS: atom_id res chain seq x y z
N MET A 1 -19.46 4.68 11.58
CA MET A 1 -19.20 4.92 11.18
C MET A 1 -19.39 4.96 10.71
N SER A 2 -19.25 4.77 10.47
CA SER A 2 -19.00 4.95 9.84
C SER A 2 -19.11 5.04 9.24
N SER A 3 -19.67 4.93 9.27
CA SER A 3 -19.55 5.21 8.43
C SER A 3 -19.45 5.59 7.87
N VAL A 4 -19.88 5.43 8.38
CA VAL A 4 -19.10 6.02 7.48
C VAL A 4 -19.13 5.36 6.17
N ALA A 5 -19.36 6.04 5.21
CA ALA A 5 -19.27 5.48 3.91
C ALA A 5 -17.89 4.92 3.78
N PRO A 6 -17.76 3.84 3.09
CA PRO A 6 -16.45 3.29 2.90
C PRO A 6 -15.60 4.34 2.26
N GLU A 7 -14.41 4.42 2.73
CA GLU A 7 -13.49 5.36 2.22
C GLU A 7 -13.29 5.09 0.75
N LYS A 8 -13.42 6.10 -0.05
CA LYS A 8 -13.23 5.95 -1.46
C LYS A 8 -11.75 5.92 -1.75
N LEU A 9 -11.30 4.86 -2.37
CA LEU A 9 -9.89 4.79 -2.72
C LEU A 9 -9.59 5.72 -3.88
N SER A 10 -8.41 6.34 -3.85
CA SER A 10 -7.98 7.20 -4.93
C SER A 10 -7.31 6.39 -6.03
N TYR A 11 -7.36 5.08 -5.97
CA TYR A 11 -6.77 4.21 -6.97
C TYR A 11 -7.60 2.93 -7.03
N GLU A 12 -7.41 2.17 -8.10
CA GLU A 12 -8.20 0.97 -8.31
C GLU A 12 -7.49 -0.29 -7.90
N VAL A 13 -8.23 -1.22 -7.34
CA VAL A 13 -7.70 -2.54 -7.02
C VAL A 13 -8.73 -3.56 -7.49
N GLU A 14 -8.31 -4.80 -7.65
CA GLU A 14 -9.25 -5.85 -8.04
C GLU A 14 -10.12 -6.26 -6.86
N ARG A 15 -9.56 -6.27 -5.67
CA ARG A 15 -10.28 -6.70 -4.48
C ARG A 15 -9.66 -6.07 -3.25
N ARG A 16 -10.50 -5.74 -2.31
CA ARG A 16 -10.06 -5.18 -1.04
C ARG A 16 -10.86 -5.83 0.07
N ALA A 17 -10.19 -6.30 1.10
CA ALA A 17 -10.85 -6.88 2.27
C ALA A 17 -10.19 -6.33 3.52
N GLU A 18 -10.99 -5.81 4.44
CA GLU A 18 -10.46 -5.28 5.67
C GLU A 18 -10.59 -6.36 6.74
N HIS A 19 -9.48 -6.80 7.29
CA HIS A 19 -9.46 -7.88 8.26
C HIS A 19 -9.52 -7.38 9.70
N ALA A 20 -9.01 -6.19 9.97
CA ALA A 20 -9.04 -5.62 11.30
C ALA A 20 -8.90 -4.12 11.20
N ALA A 21 -9.58 -3.41 12.07
CA ALA A 21 -9.43 -1.97 12.16
C ALA A 21 -9.69 -1.56 13.60
N ARG A 22 -8.74 -0.87 14.19
CA ARG A 22 -8.84 -0.35 15.55
C ARG A 22 -8.19 1.02 15.51
N PRO A 23 -8.45 1.89 16.45
CA PRO A 23 -7.75 3.15 16.47
C PRO A 23 -6.24 2.89 16.47
N GLY A 24 -5.54 3.43 15.50
CA GLY A 24 -4.10 3.29 15.39
C GLY A 24 -3.61 2.03 14.72
N PHE A 25 -4.50 1.17 14.21
CA PHE A 25 -4.09 -0.09 13.65
C PHE A 25 -5.08 -0.64 12.63
N ARG A 26 -4.60 -1.09 11.48
CA ARG A 26 -5.45 -1.66 10.44
C ARG A 26 -4.72 -2.79 9.73
N ILE A 27 -5.47 -3.80 9.31
CA ILE A 27 -4.94 -4.84 8.44
C ILE A 27 -5.90 -4.94 7.26
N THR A 28 -5.39 -4.69 6.06
CA THR A 28 -6.17 -4.74 4.84
C THR A 28 -5.52 -5.70 3.86
N GLU A 29 -6.32 -6.47 3.16
CA GLU A 29 -5.81 -7.33 2.12
C GLU A 29 -6.18 -6.70 0.78
N LEU A 30 -5.22 -6.57 -0.12
CA LEU A 30 -5.43 -5.99 -1.43
C LEU A 30 -5.01 -6.98 -2.51
N GLN A 31 -5.72 -6.95 -3.63
CA GLN A 31 -5.33 -7.71 -4.80
C GLN A 31 -5.27 -6.73 -5.96
N ILE A 32 -4.14 -6.69 -6.66
CA ILE A 32 -3.98 -5.78 -7.79
C ILE A 32 -3.54 -6.55 -9.03
N SER A 33 -4.02 -6.07 -10.17
CA SER A 33 -3.64 -6.64 -11.45
C SER A 33 -2.29 -6.05 -11.87
N PRO A 34 -1.68 -6.59 -12.93
CA PRO A 34 -0.42 -6.02 -13.42
C PRO A 34 -0.53 -4.57 -13.84
N LYS A 35 -1.74 -4.11 -14.17
CA LYS A 35 -1.95 -2.74 -14.62
C LYS A 35 -2.34 -1.79 -13.51
N GLN A 36 -2.48 -2.31 -12.32
CA GLN A 36 -2.90 -1.50 -11.18
C GLN A 36 -1.73 -1.26 -10.26
N LYS A 37 -1.81 -0.20 -9.48
CA LYS A 37 -0.76 0.13 -8.55
C LYS A 37 -1.32 0.97 -7.43
N VAL A 38 -0.65 0.96 -6.28
CA VAL A 38 -0.94 1.92 -5.22
C VAL A 38 -0.01 3.08 -5.50
N PRO A 39 -0.52 4.23 -5.93
CA PRO A 39 0.33 5.32 -6.42
C PRO A 39 1.19 5.92 -5.33
N TRP A 40 2.14 6.75 -5.73
CA TRP A 40 3.05 7.38 -4.80
C TRP A 40 2.31 8.08 -3.68
N HIS A 41 2.67 7.75 -2.45
CA HIS A 41 2.07 8.34 -1.27
C HIS A 41 2.97 8.09 -0.06
N TYR A 42 2.64 8.71 1.05
CA TYR A 42 3.26 8.37 2.32
C TYR A 42 2.18 8.46 3.40
N HIS A 43 2.48 7.91 4.55
CA HIS A 43 1.64 8.02 5.73
C HIS A 43 2.43 8.79 6.77
N SER A 44 1.79 9.70 7.48
CA SER A 44 2.51 10.58 8.39
C SER A 44 2.91 9.93 9.70
N ASN A 45 2.09 9.04 10.20
CA ASN A 45 2.24 8.53 11.55
C ASN A 45 2.30 7.04 11.72
N ILE A 46 2.20 6.29 10.66
CA ILE A 46 2.18 4.83 10.78
C ILE A 46 3.25 4.19 9.92
N THR A 47 3.62 2.98 10.27
CA THR A 47 4.46 2.14 9.43
C THR A 47 3.52 1.32 8.55
N ASP A 48 3.89 1.17 7.29
CA ASP A 48 3.11 0.44 6.31
C ASP A 48 3.87 -0.85 6.02
N THR A 49 3.43 -1.96 6.57
CA THR A 49 4.13 -3.23 6.40
C THR A 49 3.40 -4.09 5.39
N PHE A 50 4.11 -4.49 4.35
CA PHE A 50 3.55 -5.30 3.28
C PHE A 50 3.94 -6.76 3.50
N PHE A 51 3.01 -7.68 3.31
CA PHE A 51 3.27 -9.09 3.39
C PHE A 51 2.60 -9.75 2.19
N VAL A 52 3.37 -10.34 1.28
CA VAL A 52 2.84 -10.88 0.05
C VAL A 52 2.28 -12.28 0.27
N LEU A 53 1.03 -12.48 -0.11
CA LEU A 53 0.38 -13.77 0.00
C LEU A 53 0.50 -14.55 -1.29
N GLN A 54 0.39 -13.87 -2.43
CA GLN A 54 0.42 -14.53 -3.71
C GLN A 54 0.95 -13.59 -4.77
N GLY A 55 1.79 -14.07 -5.65
CA GLY A 55 2.37 -13.23 -6.69
C GLY A 55 3.61 -12.52 -6.20
N GLU A 56 3.85 -11.35 -6.73
CA GLU A 56 5.03 -10.56 -6.39
C GLU A 56 4.68 -9.09 -6.35
N LEU A 57 5.38 -8.34 -5.51
CA LEU A 57 5.28 -6.89 -5.49
C LEU A 57 6.63 -6.27 -5.78
N ARG A 58 6.60 -5.09 -6.37
CA ARG A 58 7.79 -4.31 -6.58
C ARG A 58 7.47 -2.94 -6.02
N ILE A 59 8.18 -2.56 -4.97
CA ILE A 59 7.93 -1.31 -4.26
C ILE A 59 9.05 -0.35 -4.54
N PHE A 60 8.71 0.84 -5.00
CA PHE A 60 9.68 1.89 -5.23
C PHE A 60 9.57 2.89 -4.10
N LEU A 61 10.73 3.32 -3.58
CA LEU A 61 10.76 4.22 -2.44
C LEU A 61 11.65 5.41 -2.73
N GLN A 62 11.44 6.49 -2.00
CA GLN A 62 12.29 7.66 -2.09
C GLN A 62 12.78 8.00 -0.68
N GLN A 63 13.81 8.83 -0.59
CA GLN A 63 14.37 9.34 0.64
C GLN A 63 14.87 8.24 1.55
N PRO A 64 15.79 7.40 1.12
CA PRO A 64 16.51 7.46 -0.15
C PRO A 64 15.80 6.67 -1.23
N LYS A 65 16.22 6.84 -2.46
CA LYS A 65 15.65 6.14 -3.58
C LYS A 65 16.05 4.68 -3.48
N GLU A 66 15.07 3.81 -3.58
CA GLU A 66 15.30 2.39 -3.39
C GLU A 66 14.22 1.59 -4.09
N GLU A 67 14.51 0.36 -4.44
CA GLU A 67 13.53 -0.55 -5.03
C GLU A 67 13.61 -1.84 -4.27
N VAL A 68 12.44 -2.40 -3.92
CA VAL A 68 12.36 -3.64 -3.17
C VAL A 68 11.43 -4.58 -3.91
N ARG A 69 11.83 -5.84 -4.06
CA ARG A 69 10.98 -6.87 -4.65
C ARG A 69 10.62 -7.86 -3.58
N LEU A 70 9.34 -8.20 -3.51
CA LEU A 70 8.85 -9.16 -2.53
C LEU A 70 8.13 -10.29 -3.24
N ALA A 71 8.55 -11.52 -2.96
CA ALA A 71 7.85 -12.70 -3.43
C ALA A 71 6.90 -13.16 -2.33
N ALA A 72 6.05 -14.15 -2.64
CA ALA A 72 5.10 -14.67 -1.66
C ALA A 72 5.83 -15.10 -0.39
N GLY A 73 5.29 -14.72 0.73
CA GLY A 73 5.88 -15.03 2.03
C GLY A 73 6.86 -14.01 2.54
N GLN A 74 7.20 -13.00 1.73
CA GLN A 74 8.16 -11.98 2.15
C GLN A 74 7.46 -10.72 2.61
N THR A 75 8.16 -9.92 3.38
CA THR A 75 7.59 -8.75 4.01
C THR A 75 8.59 -7.58 3.97
N TYR A 76 8.07 -6.37 4.01
CA TYR A 76 8.89 -5.18 4.04
C TYR A 76 8.10 -4.07 4.72
N ALA A 77 8.74 -3.37 5.66
CA ALA A 77 8.09 -2.30 6.42
C ALA A 77 8.58 -0.94 5.94
N VAL A 78 7.65 -0.08 5.58
CA VAL A 78 7.95 1.28 5.13
C VAL A 78 7.65 2.21 6.30
N PRO A 79 8.65 2.93 6.82
CA PRO A 79 8.44 3.79 7.96
C PRO A 79 7.60 5.01 7.63
N PRO A 80 7.11 5.73 8.65
CA PRO A 80 6.32 6.94 8.41
C PRO A 80 7.07 7.95 7.55
N ARG A 81 6.30 8.67 6.77
CA ARG A 81 6.78 9.75 5.91
C ARG A 81 7.68 9.34 4.76
N ARG A 82 7.86 8.07 4.53
CA ARG A 82 8.69 7.64 3.42
C ARG A 82 7.81 7.41 2.20
N PRO A 83 8.01 8.16 1.10
CA PRO A 83 7.20 8.00 -0.10
C PRO A 83 7.43 6.65 -0.74
N HIS A 84 6.35 6.01 -1.19
CA HIS A 84 6.45 4.71 -1.83
C HIS A 84 5.36 4.51 -2.86
N LEU A 85 5.65 3.63 -3.82
CA LEU A 85 4.78 3.26 -4.92
C LEU A 85 4.78 1.75 -4.97
N VAL A 86 3.61 1.13 -4.95
CA VAL A 86 3.50 -0.34 -4.95
C VAL A 86 3.02 -0.80 -6.31
N THR A 87 3.76 -1.69 -6.94
CA THR A 87 3.41 -2.18 -8.27
C THR A 87 3.43 -3.69 -8.31
N ASN A 88 2.80 -4.24 -9.35
CA ASN A 88 2.80 -5.67 -9.59
C ASN A 88 3.61 -5.92 -10.87
N PRO A 89 4.81 -6.51 -10.75
CA PRO A 89 5.68 -6.72 -11.90
C PRO A 89 5.37 -7.98 -12.69
N THR A 90 4.35 -8.74 -12.31
CA THR A 90 4.08 -10.01 -12.96
C THR A 90 2.95 -9.88 -13.96
N GLN A 91 2.56 -11.00 -14.59
CA GLN A 91 1.47 -10.99 -15.54
C GLN A 91 0.16 -11.48 -14.92
N GLY A 92 0.19 -11.88 -13.67
CA GLY A 92 -1.00 -12.30 -12.95
C GLY A 92 -1.29 -11.37 -11.80
N SER A 93 -2.32 -11.65 -11.02
CA SER A 93 -2.68 -10.83 -9.87
C SER A 93 -1.69 -11.01 -8.73
N ALA A 94 -1.53 -9.98 -7.93
CA ALA A 94 -0.75 -10.07 -6.71
C ALA A 94 -1.67 -9.77 -5.55
N THR A 95 -1.60 -10.59 -4.49
CA THR A 95 -2.41 -10.44 -3.30
C THR A 95 -1.48 -10.25 -2.11
N PHE A 96 -1.75 -9.25 -1.32
CA PHE A 96 -0.88 -8.92 -0.19
C PHE A 96 -1.64 -8.29 0.96
N LEU A 97 -1.08 -8.41 2.15
CA LEU A 97 -1.62 -7.74 3.32
C LEU A 97 -0.86 -6.45 3.54
N VAL A 98 -1.57 -5.45 4.01
CA VAL A 98 -0.97 -4.20 4.41
C VAL A 98 -1.32 -4.03 5.88
N LEU A 99 -0.31 -4.07 6.74
CA LEU A 99 -0.49 -3.90 8.17
C LEU A 99 -0.07 -2.47 8.47
N GLN A 100 -1.00 -1.66 8.95
CA GLN A 100 -0.78 -0.25 9.16
C GLN A 100 -0.90 0.09 10.63
N GLY A 101 0.14 0.57 11.23
CA GLY A 101 0.19 0.91 12.64
C GLY A 101 1.64 1.20 13.03
N LEU A 102 1.87 1.61 14.23
CA LEU A 102 0.85 2.05 15.18
C LEU A 102 0.77 3.55 15.10
N GLY A 103 -0.44 4.10 15.09
CA GLY A 103 -0.59 5.54 14.99
C GLY A 103 -1.84 5.91 14.22
N GLN A 104 -2.08 7.19 14.12
CA GLN A 104 -3.25 7.66 13.41
C GLN A 104 -3.06 7.51 11.91
N TYR A 105 -3.99 6.84 11.26
CA TYR A 105 -3.90 6.59 9.83
C TYR A 105 -4.17 7.87 9.02
N ASP A 106 -3.40 8.07 7.98
CA ASP A 106 -3.71 9.02 6.94
C ASP A 106 -3.12 8.49 5.64
N PHE A 107 -3.45 9.09 4.54
CA PHE A 107 -2.92 8.71 3.23
C PHE A 107 -2.65 10.03 2.51
N VAL A 108 -1.38 10.35 2.30
CA VAL A 108 -1.00 11.61 1.67
C VAL A 108 -0.49 11.31 0.26
N PRO A 109 -1.30 11.55 -0.75
CA PRO A 109 -0.87 11.28 -2.12
C PRO A 109 0.15 12.30 -2.55
N LEU A 110 1.13 11.86 -3.33
CA LEU A 110 2.11 12.75 -3.89
C LEU A 110 1.71 12.99 -5.33
N LEU A 111 1.31 14.23 -5.59
CA LEU A 111 0.92 14.55 -6.92
C LEU A 111 2.15 14.73 -7.74
N ASP A 112 2.14 14.04 -8.83
CA ASP A 112 3.23 14.15 -9.72
C ASP A 112 3.07 15.47 -10.38
N LYS A 113 3.96 16.31 -10.31
CA LYS A 113 3.83 17.55 -10.85
C LYS A 113 3.78 17.47 -12.23
N ASP A 114 4.13 16.48 -12.74
CA ASP A 114 3.99 16.36 -14.06
C ASP A 114 2.86 15.55 -14.23
N GLY A 115 2.16 15.48 -13.28
CA GLY A 115 1.09 14.71 -13.30
C GLY A 115 1.41 13.45 -12.74
N ALA A 116 2.09 13.11 -12.48
CA ALA A 116 2.18 12.02 -12.01
C ALA A 116 2.97 11.37 -11.35
N LYS A 117 2.90 11.41 -11.19
CA LYS A 117 3.42 11.04 -10.91
C LYS A 117 3.49 10.45 -10.83
#